data_c8de972bd1a6f96e0d4527fe75a31723
#
_entry.id   c8de972bd1a6f96e0d4527fe75a31723
#
_cell.length_a   1.000
_cell.length_b   1.000
_cell.length_c   1.000
_cell.angle_alpha   90.00
_cell.angle_beta   90.00
_cell.angle_gamma   90.00
#
_symmetry.space_group_name_H-M   'P 1'
#
loop_
_entity.id
_entity.type
_entity.pdbx_description
1 polymer ?
#
loop_
_entity_poly.entity_id
_entity_poly.type
_entity_poly.pdbx_seq_one_letter_code
_entity_poly.pdbx_strand_id
1 'polypeptide(L)'
;EDTRVRNALAMALDRDFVVNEVLTAGYEPAYSLIPPGTANYTEDGAQVYWADMSQEDRMVEARRLLEEAGFGPDNPLEFEYTYRSTDDNPRVAPAVQASWLEIADWVRPEILQKETQVQYALLRQGDFQIGDGAWVADFNDPKNFLFLLQSNAGPMNYGRYNNPEYDALVEAADNERDLDVRAQMLEEAEQMMLDDMPVIPMWYQVTKNLVDPTLTGFVDNADDVHRSRYICREG
;
A
#
# COMPACT_ATOMS: atom_id res chain seq x y z
N GLU A 1 10.91 0.71 13.53
CA GLU A 1 10.50 1.96 14.22
C GLU A 1 11.13 3.21 13.55
N ASP A 2 12.30 3.09 12.94
CA ASP A 2 12.99 4.20 12.26
C ASP A 2 12.42 4.42 10.86
N THR A 3 11.97 5.65 10.57
CA THR A 3 11.38 6.05 9.28
C THR A 3 12.36 5.87 8.12
N ARG A 4 13.67 6.08 8.36
CA ARG A 4 14.71 5.86 7.34
C ARG A 4 14.75 4.40 6.88
N VAL A 5 14.62 3.45 7.83
CA VAL A 5 14.58 2.02 7.53
C VAL A 5 13.33 1.67 6.73
N ARG A 6 12.16 2.18 7.12
CA ARG A 6 10.92 1.93 6.39
C ARG A 6 10.97 2.48 4.96
N ASN A 7 11.45 3.71 4.79
CA ASN A 7 11.63 4.30 3.46
C ASN A 7 12.65 3.51 2.62
N ALA A 8 13.78 3.12 3.19
CA ALA A 8 14.78 2.31 2.48
C ALA A 8 14.21 0.99 1.97
N LEU A 9 13.48 0.28 2.81
CA LEU A 9 12.83 -0.98 2.41
C LEU A 9 11.73 -0.75 1.37
N ALA A 10 11.00 0.37 1.44
CA ALA A 10 10.00 0.74 0.46
C ALA A 10 10.61 1.10 -0.91
N MET A 11 11.71 1.87 -0.92
CA MET A 11 12.43 2.27 -2.13
C MET A 11 13.01 1.08 -2.89
N ALA A 12 13.54 0.09 -2.16
CA ALA A 12 14.20 -1.07 -2.75
C ALA A 12 13.25 -1.96 -3.57
N LEU A 13 11.94 -1.88 -3.33
CA LEU A 13 10.97 -2.74 -4.02
C LEU A 13 10.82 -2.33 -5.49
N ASP A 14 11.15 -3.25 -6.39
CA ASP A 14 10.90 -3.12 -7.83
C ASP A 14 9.43 -3.41 -8.13
N ARG A 15 8.59 -2.37 -8.03
CA ARG A 15 7.15 -2.46 -8.25
C ARG A 15 6.80 -2.81 -9.68
N ASP A 16 7.54 -2.27 -10.65
CA ASP A 16 7.33 -2.53 -12.06
C ASP A 16 7.60 -4.00 -12.40
N PHE A 17 8.68 -4.58 -11.88
CA PHE A 17 8.94 -6.01 -12.01
C PHE A 17 7.83 -6.84 -11.37
N VAL A 18 7.38 -6.48 -10.17
CA VAL A 18 6.32 -7.20 -9.46
C VAL A 18 5.02 -7.20 -10.27
N VAL A 19 4.57 -6.05 -10.78
CA VAL A 19 3.28 -5.98 -11.49
C VAL A 19 3.34 -6.55 -12.90
N ASN A 20 4.45 -6.38 -13.62
CA ASN A 20 4.56 -6.75 -15.02
C ASN A 20 5.07 -8.18 -15.23
N GLU A 21 6.00 -8.66 -14.41
CA GLU A 21 6.66 -9.95 -14.61
C GLU A 21 6.16 -11.02 -13.61
N VAL A 22 5.81 -10.64 -12.38
CA VAL A 22 5.35 -11.60 -11.36
C VAL A 22 3.84 -11.76 -11.40
N LEU A 23 3.10 -10.66 -11.34
CA LEU A 23 1.63 -10.66 -11.27
C LEU A 23 1.00 -10.82 -12.66
N THR A 24 1.48 -10.11 -13.66
CA THR A 24 1.04 -10.18 -15.07
C THR A 24 -0.47 -10.02 -15.27
N ALA A 25 -1.11 -9.25 -14.39
CA ALA A 25 -2.54 -9.24 -14.24
C ALA A 25 -3.18 -7.86 -14.52
N GLY A 26 -2.39 -6.90 -15.04
CA GLY A 26 -2.83 -5.54 -15.28
C GLY A 26 -2.93 -4.71 -14.00
N TYR A 27 -2.29 -5.13 -12.91
CA TYR A 27 -2.15 -4.33 -11.72
C TYR A 27 -1.22 -3.14 -11.97
N GLU A 28 -1.38 -2.08 -11.20
CA GLU A 28 -0.57 -0.87 -11.35
C GLU A 28 0.38 -0.69 -10.15
N PRO A 29 1.64 -0.27 -10.37
CA PRO A 29 2.56 0.00 -9.27
C PRO A 29 2.04 1.14 -8.40
N ALA A 30 2.11 1.01 -7.08
CA ALA A 30 1.59 2.00 -6.15
C ALA A 30 2.72 2.79 -5.49
N TYR A 31 2.64 4.10 -5.60
CA TYR A 31 3.51 5.09 -4.95
C TYR A 31 2.74 5.97 -3.95
N SER A 32 1.46 5.68 -3.76
CA SER A 32 0.55 6.25 -2.77
C SER A 32 -0.38 5.16 -2.22
N LEU A 33 -1.09 5.44 -1.15
CA LEU A 33 -2.04 4.50 -0.55
C LEU A 33 -3.39 4.53 -1.28
N ILE A 34 -3.84 5.73 -1.65
CA ILE A 34 -5.13 5.94 -2.29
C ILE A 34 -5.01 5.66 -3.79
N PRO A 35 -5.84 4.74 -4.35
CA PRO A 35 -5.81 4.44 -5.77
C PRO A 35 -6.18 5.64 -6.65
N PRO A 36 -5.59 5.77 -7.85
CA PRO A 36 -5.97 6.80 -8.80
C PRO A 36 -7.45 6.68 -9.19
N GLY A 37 -8.11 7.82 -9.42
CA GLY A 37 -9.53 7.86 -9.78
C GLY A 37 -10.49 7.69 -8.60
N THR A 38 -9.99 7.69 -7.36
CA THR A 38 -10.84 7.75 -6.17
C THR A 38 -11.64 9.05 -6.15
N ALA A 39 -12.96 8.95 -5.95
CA ALA A 39 -13.85 10.13 -5.93
C ALA A 39 -13.52 11.05 -4.75
N ASN A 40 -13.80 12.34 -4.90
CA ASN A 40 -13.57 13.37 -3.89
C ASN A 40 -12.10 13.45 -3.41
N TYR A 41 -11.17 13.16 -4.31
CA TYR A 41 -9.74 13.28 -4.09
C TYR A 41 -9.11 14.13 -5.19
N THR A 42 -7.88 14.60 -4.98
CA THR A 42 -7.15 15.39 -5.97
C THR A 42 -6.69 14.50 -7.13
N GLU A 43 -6.58 15.08 -8.32
CA GLU A 43 -6.25 14.30 -9.52
C GLU A 43 -4.82 13.73 -9.46
N ASP A 44 -3.88 14.55 -8.98
CA ASP A 44 -2.47 14.13 -8.86
C ASP A 44 -2.20 13.32 -7.59
N GLY A 45 -2.96 13.57 -6.51
CA GLY A 45 -2.84 12.87 -5.22
C GLY A 45 -1.47 13.03 -4.55
N ALA A 46 -1.38 12.54 -3.32
CA ALA A 46 -0.09 12.46 -2.64
C ALA A 46 0.73 11.28 -3.17
N GLN A 47 2.06 11.44 -3.18
CA GLN A 47 2.97 10.38 -3.57
C GLN A 47 4.23 10.39 -2.69
N VAL A 48 4.88 9.25 -2.58
CA VAL A 48 6.20 9.18 -1.94
C VAL A 48 7.19 10.08 -2.68
N TYR A 49 8.04 10.79 -1.94
CA TYR A 49 8.97 11.79 -2.51
C TYR A 49 9.97 11.21 -3.54
N TRP A 50 10.14 9.92 -3.55
CA TRP A 50 11.03 9.19 -4.46
C TRP A 50 10.30 8.50 -5.63
N ALA A 51 9.03 8.80 -5.87
CA ALA A 51 8.23 8.15 -6.91
C ALA A 51 8.87 8.27 -8.31
N ASP A 52 9.41 9.44 -8.64
CA ASP A 52 10.03 9.73 -9.93
C ASP A 52 11.51 9.28 -10.04
N MET A 53 12.09 8.74 -8.98
CA MET A 53 13.48 8.24 -9.03
C MET A 53 13.56 6.93 -9.82
N SER A 54 14.65 6.74 -10.54
CA SER A 54 14.96 5.44 -11.14
C SER A 54 15.13 4.35 -10.06
N GLN A 55 14.90 3.07 -10.42
CA GLN A 55 15.13 1.98 -9.47
C GLN A 55 16.59 1.94 -9.00
N GLU A 56 17.55 2.27 -9.87
CA GLU A 56 18.97 2.35 -9.51
C GLU A 56 19.23 3.43 -8.46
N ASP A 57 18.66 4.63 -8.65
CA ASP A 57 18.83 5.74 -7.69
C ASP A 57 18.11 5.42 -6.36
N ARG A 58 16.93 4.77 -6.40
CA ARG A 58 16.25 4.30 -5.19
C ARG A 58 17.07 3.30 -4.40
N MET A 59 17.76 2.37 -5.07
CA MET A 59 18.65 1.40 -4.42
C MET A 59 19.85 2.06 -3.74
N VAL A 60 20.47 3.07 -4.40
CA VAL A 60 21.56 3.85 -3.82
C VAL A 60 21.09 4.60 -2.58
N GLU A 61 19.92 5.25 -2.67
CA GLU A 61 19.35 6.01 -1.56
C GLU A 61 18.91 5.10 -0.41
N ALA A 62 18.29 3.95 -0.72
CA ALA A 62 17.90 2.96 0.28
C ALA A 62 19.10 2.50 1.11
N ARG A 63 20.22 2.17 0.45
CA ARG A 63 21.46 1.82 1.13
C ARG A 63 21.98 2.95 2.01
N ARG A 64 22.00 4.18 1.50
CA ARG A 64 22.45 5.36 2.24
C ARG A 64 21.63 5.56 3.52
N LEU A 65 20.30 5.44 3.43
CA LEU A 65 19.37 5.58 4.56
C LEU A 65 19.60 4.50 5.63
N LEU A 66 19.87 3.26 5.23
CA LEU A 66 20.17 2.17 6.17
C LEU A 66 21.53 2.42 6.86
N GLU A 67 22.55 2.86 6.14
CA GLU A 67 23.85 3.21 6.70
C GLU A 67 23.73 4.38 7.71
N GLU A 68 22.92 5.40 7.41
CA GLU A 68 22.64 6.50 8.34
C GLU A 68 21.79 6.05 9.56
N ALA A 69 21.00 5.00 9.42
CA ALA A 69 20.29 4.39 10.52
C ALA A 69 21.19 3.48 11.39
N GLY A 70 22.46 3.32 11.01
CA GLY A 70 23.47 2.58 11.76
C GLY A 70 23.62 1.11 11.36
N PHE A 71 23.03 0.69 10.25
CA PHE A 71 23.20 -0.67 9.72
C PHE A 71 24.43 -0.75 8.78
N GLY A 72 25.01 -1.94 8.69
CA GLY A 72 26.19 -2.18 7.87
C GLY A 72 26.78 -3.57 8.10
N PRO A 73 27.98 -3.86 7.57
CA PRO A 73 28.60 -5.18 7.70
C PRO A 73 28.79 -5.65 9.17
N ASP A 74 29.07 -4.71 10.08
CA ASP A 74 29.29 -5.01 11.50
C ASP A 74 27.98 -5.00 12.32
N ASN A 75 26.88 -4.48 11.74
CA ASN A 75 25.56 -4.43 12.35
C ASN A 75 24.50 -4.70 11.26
N PRO A 76 24.31 -5.96 10.86
CA PRO A 76 23.38 -6.32 9.78
C PRO A 76 21.93 -6.02 10.15
N LEU A 77 21.14 -5.65 9.13
CA LEU A 77 19.69 -5.52 9.25
C LEU A 77 19.05 -6.91 9.04
N GLU A 78 18.53 -7.49 10.10
CA GLU A 78 17.81 -8.78 10.07
C GLU A 78 16.35 -8.54 10.43
N PHE A 79 15.42 -9.06 9.60
CA PHE A 79 13.99 -8.93 9.84
C PHE A 79 13.17 -10.01 9.17
N GLU A 80 11.95 -10.21 9.68
CA GLU A 80 10.97 -11.16 9.14
C GLU A 80 9.89 -10.43 8.33
N TYR A 81 9.58 -10.96 7.16
CA TYR A 81 8.43 -10.60 6.36
C TYR A 81 7.43 -11.76 6.35
N THR A 82 6.28 -11.56 6.98
CA THR A 82 5.20 -12.53 7.02
C THR A 82 4.18 -12.25 5.91
N TYR A 83 3.75 -13.29 5.19
CA TYR A 83 2.82 -13.14 4.08
C TYR A 83 1.79 -14.28 4.03
N ARG A 84 0.63 -13.99 3.42
CA ARG A 84 -0.46 -14.97 3.28
C ARG A 84 -0.12 -16.06 2.27
N SER A 85 -0.61 -17.27 2.55
CA SER A 85 -0.46 -18.44 1.66
C SER A 85 -1.39 -18.43 0.45
N THR A 86 -2.27 -17.44 0.33
CA THR A 86 -3.30 -17.33 -0.71
C THR A 86 -2.98 -16.25 -1.73
N ASP A 87 -3.77 -16.25 -2.78
CA ASP A 87 -3.70 -15.27 -3.87
C ASP A 87 -2.33 -15.26 -4.56
N ASP A 88 -1.83 -14.08 -4.88
CA ASP A 88 -0.55 -13.88 -5.55
C ASP A 88 0.65 -13.79 -4.56
N ASN A 89 0.40 -13.72 -3.26
CA ASN A 89 1.44 -13.47 -2.25
C ASN A 89 2.59 -14.49 -2.28
N PRO A 90 2.37 -15.81 -2.47
CA PRO A 90 3.47 -16.78 -2.56
C PRO A 90 4.39 -16.56 -3.76
N ARG A 91 3.91 -15.88 -4.81
CA ARG A 91 4.71 -15.51 -5.99
C ARG A 91 5.45 -14.20 -5.77
N VAL A 92 4.81 -13.25 -5.08
CA VAL A 92 5.35 -11.90 -4.82
C VAL A 92 6.41 -11.91 -3.72
N ALA A 93 6.22 -12.65 -2.64
CA ALA A 93 7.12 -12.62 -1.49
C ALA A 93 8.60 -12.93 -1.83
N PRO A 94 8.94 -13.92 -2.70
CA PRO A 94 10.32 -14.12 -3.14
C PRO A 94 10.89 -12.94 -3.95
N ALA A 95 10.07 -12.26 -4.75
CA ALA A 95 10.51 -11.09 -5.50
C ALA A 95 10.79 -9.89 -4.57
N VAL A 96 9.95 -9.69 -3.57
CA VAL A 96 10.15 -8.70 -2.51
C VAL A 96 11.44 -8.99 -1.74
N GLN A 97 11.66 -10.25 -1.34
CA GLN A 97 12.89 -10.64 -0.66
C GLN A 97 14.12 -10.39 -1.53
N ALA A 98 14.07 -10.72 -2.82
CA ALA A 98 15.15 -10.48 -3.76
C ALA A 98 15.50 -8.99 -3.86
N SER A 99 14.50 -8.11 -3.98
CA SER A 99 14.71 -6.66 -4.00
C SER A 99 15.43 -6.16 -2.74
N TRP A 100 15.08 -6.65 -1.56
CA TRP A 100 15.75 -6.26 -0.33
C TRP A 100 17.18 -6.79 -0.22
N LEU A 101 17.44 -8.02 -0.70
CA LEU A 101 18.79 -8.60 -0.74
C LEU A 101 19.75 -7.82 -1.66
N GLU A 102 19.21 -7.15 -2.68
CA GLU A 102 20.01 -6.34 -3.60
C GLU A 102 20.53 -5.04 -2.97
N ILE A 103 19.96 -4.56 -1.84
CA ILE A 103 20.43 -3.33 -1.17
C ILE A 103 21.90 -3.51 -0.72
N ALA A 104 22.19 -4.60 -0.02
CA ALA A 104 23.56 -4.93 0.45
C ALA A 104 23.61 -6.33 1.09
N ASP A 105 24.78 -6.95 1.11
CA ASP A 105 25.02 -8.29 1.70
C ASP A 105 24.66 -8.39 3.21
N TRP A 106 24.59 -7.26 3.88
CA TRP A 106 24.23 -7.18 5.30
C TRP A 106 22.74 -6.92 5.55
N VAL A 107 21.91 -6.86 4.51
CA VAL A 107 20.44 -6.85 4.61
C VAL A 107 19.94 -8.29 4.46
N ARG A 108 19.27 -8.81 5.51
CA ARG A 108 18.96 -10.23 5.64
C ARG A 108 17.48 -10.46 5.96
N PRO A 109 16.60 -10.32 4.96
CA PRO A 109 15.18 -10.60 5.11
C PRO A 109 14.91 -12.11 5.20
N GLU A 110 14.14 -12.54 6.18
CA GLU A 110 13.52 -13.85 6.22
C GLU A 110 12.05 -13.74 5.79
N ILE A 111 11.59 -14.63 4.90
CA ILE A 111 10.19 -14.65 4.48
C ILE A 111 9.45 -15.83 5.08
N LEU A 112 8.30 -15.58 5.71
CA LEU A 112 7.52 -16.57 6.44
C LEU A 112 6.08 -16.61 5.93
N GLN A 113 5.73 -17.71 5.29
CA GLN A 113 4.36 -17.95 4.83
C GLN A 113 3.45 -18.32 6.00
N LYS A 114 2.30 -17.67 6.08
CA LYS A 114 1.26 -17.93 7.07
C LYS A 114 -0.06 -18.28 6.39
N GLU A 115 -0.88 -19.08 7.04
CA GLU A 115 -2.28 -19.22 6.65
C GLU A 115 -2.99 -17.87 6.78
N THR A 116 -3.96 -17.57 5.89
CA THR A 116 -4.57 -16.24 5.78
C THR A 116 -5.15 -15.71 7.10
N GLN A 117 -5.89 -16.56 7.84
CA GLN A 117 -6.51 -16.12 9.11
C GLN A 117 -5.44 -15.90 10.19
N VAL A 118 -4.38 -16.72 10.18
CA VAL A 118 -3.24 -16.57 11.10
C VAL A 118 -2.51 -15.25 10.80
N GLN A 119 -2.25 -14.94 9.53
CA GLN A 119 -1.62 -13.67 9.12
C GLN A 119 -2.42 -12.47 9.64
N TYR A 120 -3.72 -12.43 9.37
CA TYR A 120 -4.55 -11.31 9.86
C TYR A 120 -4.70 -11.28 11.40
N ALA A 121 -4.57 -12.40 12.08
CA ALA A 121 -4.55 -12.43 13.54
C ALA A 121 -3.25 -11.79 14.07
N LEU A 122 -2.10 -12.10 13.48
CA LEU A 122 -0.80 -11.49 13.80
C LEU A 122 -0.84 -9.97 13.54
N LEU A 123 -1.35 -9.56 12.38
CA LEU A 123 -1.47 -8.13 12.04
C LEU A 123 -2.31 -7.37 13.08
N ARG A 124 -3.50 -7.89 13.45
CA ARG A 124 -4.37 -7.26 14.46
C ARG A 124 -3.72 -7.18 15.84
N GLN A 125 -2.89 -8.14 16.19
CA GLN A 125 -2.16 -8.16 17.46
C GLN A 125 -0.91 -7.26 17.44
N GLY A 126 -0.41 -6.89 16.25
CA GLY A 126 0.86 -6.18 16.07
C GLY A 126 2.07 -7.11 16.29
N ASP A 127 1.88 -8.41 16.13
CA ASP A 127 2.91 -9.44 16.29
C ASP A 127 3.56 -9.79 14.94
N PHE A 128 4.26 -8.83 14.38
CA PHE A 128 5.00 -8.93 13.12
C PHE A 128 6.04 -7.80 13.04
N GLN A 129 7.07 -7.99 12.23
CA GLN A 129 8.00 -6.92 11.87
C GLN A 129 7.57 -6.25 10.56
N ILE A 130 7.43 -7.03 9.49
CA ILE A 130 6.79 -6.62 8.23
C ILE A 130 5.75 -7.67 7.90
N GLY A 131 4.55 -7.24 7.54
CA GLY A 131 3.46 -8.16 7.21
C GLY A 131 2.71 -7.70 5.96
N ASP A 132 2.37 -8.64 5.07
CA ASP A 132 1.50 -8.32 3.96
C ASP A 132 0.06 -8.10 4.44
N GLY A 133 -0.57 -7.09 3.89
CA GLY A 133 -1.97 -6.80 4.08
C GLY A 133 -2.58 -6.25 2.79
N ALA A 134 -3.90 -6.28 2.71
CA ALA A 134 -4.62 -5.66 1.62
C ALA A 134 -5.90 -5.01 2.14
N TRP A 135 -6.36 -4.00 1.44
CA TRP A 135 -7.64 -3.36 1.69
C TRP A 135 -8.41 -3.22 0.39
N VAL A 136 -9.68 -3.54 0.44
CA VAL A 136 -10.64 -3.26 -0.63
C VAL A 136 -11.60 -2.21 -0.10
N ALA A 137 -11.80 -1.13 -0.84
CA ALA A 137 -12.66 -0.04 -0.41
C ALA A 137 -14.12 -0.49 -0.27
N ASP A 138 -14.77 -0.09 0.83
CA ASP A 138 -16.20 -0.30 1.06
C ASP A 138 -17.05 0.78 0.36
N PHE A 139 -16.44 1.92 0.06
CA PHE A 139 -17.04 3.05 -0.66
C PHE A 139 -15.97 3.91 -1.33
N ASN A 140 -16.32 4.57 -2.43
CA ASN A 140 -15.40 5.35 -3.26
C ASN A 140 -15.11 6.72 -2.64
N ASP A 141 -14.18 6.80 -1.71
CA ASP A 141 -13.72 8.02 -1.05
C ASP A 141 -12.36 7.78 -0.37
N PRO A 142 -11.42 8.75 -0.35
CA PRO A 142 -10.09 8.62 0.27
C PRO A 142 -10.14 8.24 1.73
N LYS A 143 -11.17 8.66 2.46
CA LYS A 143 -11.38 8.32 3.86
C LYS A 143 -11.40 6.83 4.10
N ASN A 144 -11.84 6.03 3.12
CA ASN A 144 -11.88 4.57 3.23
C ASN A 144 -10.50 3.91 3.39
N PHE A 145 -9.45 4.61 3.02
CA PHE A 145 -8.06 4.17 3.18
C PHE A 145 -7.42 4.83 4.41
N LEU A 146 -7.61 6.13 4.56
CA LEU A 146 -6.92 6.90 5.60
C LEU A 146 -7.40 6.55 7.01
N PHE A 147 -8.67 6.16 7.21
CA PHE A 147 -9.15 5.79 8.54
C PHE A 147 -8.40 4.59 9.14
N LEU A 148 -7.85 3.70 8.29
CA LEU A 148 -7.10 2.53 8.74
C LEU A 148 -5.87 2.89 9.58
N LEU A 149 -5.34 4.10 9.40
CA LEU A 149 -4.13 4.57 10.04
C LEU A 149 -4.39 5.55 11.18
N GLN A 150 -5.66 5.93 11.44
CA GLN A 150 -5.99 6.73 12.60
C GLN A 150 -5.69 5.95 13.89
N SER A 151 -5.17 6.62 14.91
CA SER A 151 -4.81 6.00 16.19
C SER A 151 -5.99 5.32 16.89
N ASN A 152 -7.21 5.79 16.62
CA ASN A 152 -8.47 5.26 17.15
C ASN A 152 -9.10 4.14 16.29
N ALA A 153 -8.49 3.75 15.15
CA ALA A 153 -9.00 2.67 14.29
C ALA A 153 -8.91 1.26 14.93
N GLY A 154 -8.36 1.17 16.12
CA GLY A 154 -8.26 -0.06 16.88
C GLY A 154 -7.42 -1.12 16.16
N PRO A 155 -7.91 -2.38 16.07
CA PRO A 155 -7.13 -3.46 15.48
C PRO A 155 -6.96 -3.37 13.95
N MET A 156 -7.57 -2.39 13.29
CA MET A 156 -7.39 -2.16 11.84
C MET A 156 -6.10 -1.39 11.54
N ASN A 157 -5.62 -0.58 12.46
CA ASN A 157 -4.32 0.07 12.39
C ASN A 157 -3.23 -0.94 12.75
N TYR A 158 -2.85 -1.79 11.81
CA TYR A 158 -1.91 -2.89 12.04
C TYR A 158 -0.53 -2.40 12.50
N GLY A 159 -0.01 -1.35 11.88
CA GLY A 159 1.27 -0.73 12.20
C GLY A 159 1.28 0.10 13.48
N ARG A 160 0.14 0.26 14.14
CA ARG A 160 -0.01 1.11 15.35
C ARG A 160 0.46 2.54 15.09
N TYR A 161 0.22 3.05 13.88
CA TYR A 161 0.54 4.43 13.55
C TYR A 161 -0.16 5.39 14.50
N ASN A 162 0.56 6.35 15.00
CA ASN A 162 0.07 7.30 16.01
C ASN A 162 0.70 8.67 15.75
N ASN A 163 0.03 9.46 14.95
CA ASN A 163 0.38 10.83 14.66
C ASN A 163 -0.84 11.72 14.94
N PRO A 164 -0.80 12.53 16.02
CA PRO A 164 -1.93 13.38 16.40
C PRO A 164 -2.31 14.44 15.36
N GLU A 165 -1.35 14.90 14.53
CA GLU A 165 -1.61 15.88 13.46
C GLU A 165 -2.37 15.20 12.33
N TYR A 166 -1.97 13.98 11.96
CA TYR A 166 -2.69 13.14 11.01
C TYR A 166 -4.13 12.88 11.46
N ASP A 167 -4.31 12.44 12.70
CA ASP A 167 -5.64 12.15 13.26
C ASP A 167 -6.54 13.39 13.23
N ALA A 168 -6.00 14.54 13.66
CA ALA A 168 -6.74 15.79 13.67
C ALA A 168 -7.15 16.26 12.26
N LEU A 169 -6.28 16.06 11.27
CA LEU A 169 -6.54 16.47 9.89
C LEU A 169 -7.61 15.58 9.25
N VAL A 170 -7.54 14.26 9.43
CA VAL A 170 -8.56 13.32 8.94
C VAL A 170 -9.91 13.56 9.62
N GLU A 171 -9.93 13.87 10.94
CA GLU A 171 -11.17 14.22 11.65
C GLU A 171 -11.74 15.57 11.18
N ALA A 172 -10.89 16.55 10.91
CA ALA A 172 -11.33 17.85 10.39
C ALA A 172 -11.95 17.70 8.99
N ALA A 173 -11.35 16.88 8.12
CA ALA A 173 -11.89 16.58 6.80
C ALA A 173 -13.28 15.92 6.84
N ASP A 174 -13.60 15.15 7.88
CA ASP A 174 -14.94 14.56 8.06
C ASP A 174 -16.03 15.62 8.28
N ASN A 175 -15.66 16.79 8.78
CA ASN A 175 -16.58 17.90 9.08
C ASN A 175 -16.56 18.99 8.00
N GLU A 176 -15.63 18.93 7.03
CA GLU A 176 -15.52 19.90 5.95
C GLU A 176 -16.63 19.65 4.91
N ARG A 177 -17.30 20.74 4.49
CA ARG A 177 -18.40 20.70 3.52
C ARG A 177 -17.99 21.10 2.12
N ASP A 178 -16.92 21.87 2.01
CA ASP A 178 -16.31 22.17 0.73
C ASP A 178 -15.48 20.98 0.28
N LEU A 179 -15.90 20.32 -0.80
CA LEU A 179 -15.27 19.08 -1.26
C LEU A 179 -13.84 19.30 -1.75
N ASP A 180 -13.53 20.48 -2.31
CA ASP A 180 -12.18 20.80 -2.78
C ASP A 180 -11.23 21.01 -1.58
N VAL A 181 -11.69 21.72 -0.56
CA VAL A 181 -10.94 21.89 0.69
C VAL A 181 -10.76 20.54 1.40
N ARG A 182 -11.81 19.73 1.45
CA ARG A 182 -11.76 18.39 2.03
C ARG A 182 -10.74 17.50 1.29
N ALA A 183 -10.74 17.53 -0.04
CA ALA A 183 -9.78 16.74 -0.83
C ALA A 183 -8.34 17.13 -0.51
N GLN A 184 -8.04 18.43 -0.40
CA GLN A 184 -6.72 18.92 -0.01
C GLN A 184 -6.31 18.47 1.39
N MET A 185 -7.24 18.49 2.36
CA MET A 185 -6.96 18.00 3.71
C MET A 185 -6.63 16.51 3.73
N LEU A 186 -7.33 15.70 2.94
CA LEU A 186 -7.08 14.27 2.84
C LEU A 186 -5.78 13.96 2.10
N GLU A 187 -5.42 14.75 1.10
CA GLU A 187 -4.12 14.66 0.44
C GLU A 187 -2.97 15.00 1.39
N GLU A 188 -3.10 16.09 2.17
CA GLU A 188 -2.10 16.44 3.19
C GLU A 188 -1.95 15.33 4.24
N ALA A 189 -3.06 14.71 4.67
CA ALA A 189 -3.02 13.58 5.58
C ALA A 189 -2.32 12.36 4.95
N GLU A 190 -2.59 12.06 3.67
CA GLU A 190 -1.89 11.00 2.97
C GLU A 190 -0.40 11.30 2.86
N GLN A 191 0.00 12.53 2.54
CA GLN A 191 1.41 12.91 2.46
C GLN A 191 2.12 12.71 3.80
N MET A 192 1.51 13.10 4.92
CA MET A 192 2.08 12.85 6.26
C MET A 192 2.35 11.36 6.50
N MET A 193 1.39 10.49 6.15
CA MET A 193 1.59 9.06 6.34
C MET A 193 2.63 8.49 5.36
N LEU A 194 2.72 8.99 4.14
CA LEU A 194 3.73 8.56 3.18
C LEU A 194 5.14 8.96 3.63
N ASP A 195 5.29 10.15 4.22
CA ASP A 195 6.57 10.61 4.78
C ASP A 195 7.00 9.74 5.98
N ASP A 196 6.05 9.34 6.83
CA ASP A 196 6.28 8.45 7.98
C ASP A 196 6.38 6.96 7.60
N MET A 197 5.84 6.57 6.45
CA MET A 197 5.86 5.21 5.89
C MET A 197 5.40 4.09 6.87
N PRO A 198 4.24 4.20 7.55
CA PRO A 198 3.71 3.12 8.38
C PRO A 198 3.21 1.93 7.55
N VAL A 199 2.91 2.16 6.29
CA VAL A 199 2.49 1.19 5.28
C VAL A 199 3.34 1.42 4.02
N ILE A 200 3.77 0.35 3.39
CA ILE A 200 4.49 0.38 2.11
C ILE A 200 3.50 0.06 0.99
N PRO A 201 3.06 1.05 0.20
CA PRO A 201 2.24 0.80 -0.99
C PRO A 201 3.03 -0.03 -2.00
N MET A 202 2.40 -1.09 -2.53
CA MET A 202 3.03 -2.02 -3.47
C MET A 202 2.41 -1.93 -4.85
N TRP A 203 1.13 -2.20 -4.96
CA TRP A 203 0.36 -2.12 -6.20
C TRP A 203 -1.11 -1.84 -5.92
N TYR A 204 -1.79 -1.28 -6.92
CA TYR A 204 -3.24 -1.21 -6.95
C TYR A 204 -3.78 -2.45 -7.67
N GLN A 205 -4.66 -3.15 -6.98
CA GLN A 205 -5.32 -4.31 -7.56
C GLN A 205 -6.46 -3.86 -8.47
N VAL A 206 -6.48 -4.38 -9.70
CA VAL A 206 -7.59 -4.19 -10.63
C VAL A 206 -8.49 -5.41 -10.64
N THR A 207 -9.79 -5.19 -10.71
CA THR A 207 -10.78 -6.25 -10.89
C THR A 207 -10.87 -6.67 -12.37
N LYS A 208 -11.22 -7.91 -12.61
CA LYS A 208 -11.29 -8.47 -13.96
C LYS A 208 -12.63 -9.13 -14.16
N ASN A 209 -13.40 -8.55 -15.06
CA ASN A 209 -14.74 -9.02 -15.36
C ASN A 209 -14.81 -9.55 -16.81
N LEU A 210 -15.26 -10.79 -16.98
CA LEU A 210 -15.60 -11.33 -18.30
C LEU A 210 -17.08 -11.10 -18.55
N VAL A 211 -17.39 -10.17 -19.44
CA VAL A 211 -18.76 -9.75 -19.72
C VAL A 211 -19.16 -10.15 -21.14
N ASP A 212 -20.33 -10.76 -21.30
CA ASP A 212 -20.92 -11.04 -22.61
C ASP A 212 -21.15 -9.71 -23.35
N PRO A 213 -20.63 -9.54 -24.60
CA PRO A 213 -20.74 -8.28 -25.33
C PRO A 213 -22.18 -7.88 -25.67
N THR A 214 -23.16 -8.77 -25.51
CA THR A 214 -24.59 -8.43 -25.67
C THR A 214 -25.21 -7.82 -24.43
N LEU A 215 -24.46 -7.72 -23.31
CA LEU A 215 -24.94 -7.07 -22.10
C LEU A 215 -24.62 -5.58 -22.13
N THR A 216 -25.61 -4.78 -21.80
CA THR A 216 -25.49 -3.32 -21.61
C THR A 216 -25.72 -2.97 -20.13
N GLY A 217 -25.23 -1.79 -19.71
CA GLY A 217 -25.36 -1.33 -18.33
C GLY A 217 -24.38 -1.96 -17.35
N PHE A 218 -23.43 -2.77 -17.83
CA PHE A 218 -22.26 -3.15 -17.05
C PHE A 218 -21.21 -2.04 -17.18
N VAL A 219 -20.98 -1.31 -16.09
CA VAL A 219 -20.07 -0.16 -16.06
C VAL A 219 -19.05 -0.39 -14.97
N ASP A 220 -17.77 -0.21 -15.31
CA ASP A 220 -16.67 -0.29 -14.35
C ASP A 220 -16.86 0.76 -13.24
N ASN A 221 -16.57 0.37 -12.02
CA ASN A 221 -16.65 1.24 -10.86
C ASN A 221 -15.67 0.81 -9.76
N ALA A 222 -15.29 1.73 -8.89
CA ALA A 222 -14.28 1.51 -7.87
C ALA A 222 -14.62 0.40 -6.86
N ASP A 223 -15.90 0.15 -6.63
CA ASP A 223 -16.36 -0.85 -5.66
C ASP A 223 -16.57 -2.23 -6.30
N ASP A 224 -16.39 -2.35 -7.62
CA ASP A 224 -16.69 -3.55 -8.43
C ASP A 224 -18.11 -4.12 -8.17
N VAL A 225 -19.06 -3.23 -7.91
CA VAL A 225 -20.46 -3.62 -7.61
C VAL A 225 -21.34 -3.41 -8.83
N HIS A 226 -21.73 -4.50 -9.49
CA HIS A 226 -22.57 -4.51 -10.68
C HIS A 226 -23.99 -4.99 -10.36
N ARG A 227 -24.89 -4.04 -10.16
CA ARG A 227 -26.27 -4.37 -9.79
C ARG A 227 -27.07 -4.85 -10.99
N SER A 228 -27.57 -6.07 -10.97
CA SER A 228 -28.28 -6.74 -12.06
C SER A 228 -29.48 -5.94 -12.61
N ARG A 229 -30.10 -5.07 -11.79
CA ARG A 229 -31.22 -4.20 -12.22
C ARG A 229 -30.86 -3.18 -13.31
N TYR A 230 -29.57 -2.93 -13.52
CA TYR A 230 -29.07 -2.01 -14.56
C TYR A 230 -28.50 -2.75 -15.77
N ILE A 231 -28.36 -4.07 -15.69
CA ILE A 231 -27.79 -4.88 -16.75
C ILE A 231 -28.92 -5.44 -17.61
N CYS A 232 -28.88 -5.15 -18.91
CA CYS A 232 -29.85 -5.61 -19.89
C CYS A 232 -29.14 -6.41 -20.98
N ARG A 233 -29.85 -7.34 -21.61
CA ARG A 233 -29.38 -8.01 -22.82
C ARG A 233 -30.01 -7.33 -24.01
N GLU A 234 -29.20 -6.91 -24.97
CA GLU A 234 -29.67 -6.49 -26.28
C GLU A 234 -30.07 -7.74 -27.07
N GLY A 235 -31.33 -7.74 -27.56
CA GLY A 235 -31.90 -8.86 -28.31
C GLY A 235 -31.54 -8.87 -29.79
#